data_b33cf636e054152ae451a7b1475ef74d
#
_entry.id   b33cf636e054152ae451a7b1475ef74d
#
_cell.length_a   1.000
_cell.length_b   1.000
_cell.length_c   1.000
_cell.angle_alpha   90.00
_cell.angle_beta   90.00
_cell.angle_gamma   90.00
#
_symmetry.space_group_name_H-M   'P 1'
#
loop_
_entity.id
_entity.type
_entity.pdbx_description
1 polymer ?
#
loop_
_entity_poly.entity_id
_entity_poly.type
_entity_poly.pdbx_seq_one_letter_code
_entity_poly.pdbx_strand_id
1 'polypeptide(L)'
;MRVGFAVIGDTQHLPGYSLLLTDDPAVNHLTDLGWERRKEFLFDLSLLGEAVERACRHDGLRRINYEVLGNSSTILHGHVHARYDWEPPDKIGGPVWRYPKDVRNDAQFAYSDAKHRELRGVITAELHALIKQAY
;
A
#
# COMPACT_ATOMS: atom_id res chain seq x y z
N MET A 1 -11.54 0.33 8.48
CA MET A 1 -11.32 -1.02 7.95
C MET A 1 -11.75 -2.02 9.00
N ARG A 2 -12.03 -3.27 8.63
CA ARG A 2 -12.58 -4.27 9.58
C ARG A 2 -11.52 -5.10 10.30
N VAL A 3 -10.36 -5.27 9.70
CA VAL A 3 -9.33 -6.18 10.22
C VAL A 3 -7.97 -5.55 10.36
N GLY A 4 -7.88 -4.25 10.23
CA GLY A 4 -6.60 -3.56 10.35
C GLY A 4 -6.72 -2.07 10.11
N PHE A 5 -5.58 -1.46 9.89
CA PHE A 5 -5.46 -0.04 9.62
C PHE A 5 -4.45 0.22 8.50
N ALA A 6 -4.76 1.22 7.69
CA ALA A 6 -3.90 1.65 6.61
C ALA A 6 -2.85 2.65 7.12
N VAL A 7 -1.63 2.50 6.64
CA VAL A 7 -0.55 3.46 6.84
C VAL A 7 0.08 3.82 5.51
N ILE A 8 0.53 5.06 5.36
CA ILE A 8 1.37 5.43 4.23
C ILE A 8 2.78 4.89 4.46
N GLY A 9 3.42 4.37 3.43
CA GLY A 9 4.76 3.78 3.53
C GLY A 9 5.83 4.82 3.91
N ASP A 10 6.84 4.37 4.61
CA ASP A 10 7.98 5.16 5.08
C ASP A 10 8.87 5.68 3.94
N THR A 11 8.81 5.05 2.77
CA THR A 11 9.41 5.55 1.54
C THR A 11 8.35 5.83 0.49
N GLN A 12 8.48 6.93 -0.22
CA GLN A 12 7.61 7.32 -1.32
C GLN A 12 8.41 7.40 -2.64
N HIS A 13 9.33 6.43 -2.83
CA HIS A 13 10.07 6.27 -4.08
C HIS A 13 9.12 6.14 -5.28
N LEU A 14 8.07 5.35 -5.13
CA LEU A 14 6.89 5.39 -5.98
C LEU A 14 5.76 5.99 -5.15
N PRO A 15 5.29 7.20 -5.47
CA PRO A 15 4.29 7.90 -4.66
C PRO A 15 3.01 7.08 -4.47
N GLY A 16 2.41 7.16 -3.29
CA GLY A 16 1.21 6.39 -2.95
C GLY A 16 1.49 5.03 -2.33
N TYR A 17 2.75 4.62 -2.18
CA TYR A 17 3.05 3.39 -1.45
C TYR A 17 2.40 3.41 -0.07
N SER A 18 1.58 2.40 0.18
CA SER A 18 0.80 2.25 1.41
C SER A 18 0.78 0.81 1.88
N LEU A 19 0.47 0.60 3.14
CA LEU A 19 0.35 -0.73 3.73
C LEU A 19 -0.97 -0.87 4.49
N LEU A 20 -1.54 -2.07 4.46
CA LEU A 20 -2.54 -2.53 5.40
C LEU A 20 -1.84 -3.36 6.47
N LEU A 21 -1.94 -2.97 7.73
CA LEU A 21 -1.47 -3.74 8.87
C LEU A 21 -2.66 -4.41 9.56
N THR A 22 -2.51 -5.66 9.99
CA THR A 22 -3.53 -6.30 10.85
C THR A 22 -3.64 -5.58 12.19
N ASP A 23 -4.84 -5.61 12.79
CA ASP A 23 -5.10 -5.07 14.14
C ASP A 23 -4.71 -6.05 15.25
N ASP A 24 -4.33 -7.28 14.90
CA ASP A 24 -3.91 -8.32 15.84
C ASP A 24 -2.40 -8.62 15.67
N PRO A 25 -1.56 -8.19 16.63
CA PRO A 25 -0.11 -8.40 16.53
C PRO A 25 0.32 -9.88 16.64
N ALA A 26 -0.56 -10.78 17.03
CA ALA A 26 -0.29 -12.22 17.08
C ALA A 26 -0.44 -12.90 15.71
N VAL A 27 -1.08 -12.23 14.75
CA VAL A 27 -1.30 -12.75 13.40
C VAL A 27 -0.06 -12.47 12.53
N ASN A 28 0.62 -13.53 12.11
CA ASN A 28 1.82 -13.46 11.29
C ASN A 28 1.56 -13.79 9.82
N HIS A 29 0.68 -14.75 9.57
CA HIS A 29 0.37 -15.25 8.23
C HIS A 29 -1.09 -15.01 7.88
N LEU A 30 -1.37 -14.88 6.60
CA LEU A 30 -2.74 -14.77 6.12
C LEU A 30 -3.60 -15.97 6.56
N THR A 31 -2.97 -17.13 6.70
CA THR A 31 -3.63 -18.38 7.11
C THR A 31 -3.90 -18.47 8.62
N ASP A 32 -3.32 -17.60 9.43
CA ASP A 32 -3.63 -17.50 10.87
C ASP A 32 -5.01 -16.86 11.10
N LEU A 33 -5.48 -16.09 10.13
CA LEU A 33 -6.84 -15.55 10.14
C LEU A 33 -7.85 -16.65 9.80
N GLY A 34 -8.94 -16.73 10.57
CA GLY A 34 -10.12 -17.52 10.20
C GLY A 34 -10.71 -17.05 8.87
N TRP A 35 -11.49 -17.91 8.21
CA TRP A 35 -11.99 -17.69 6.85
C TRP A 35 -12.63 -16.30 6.62
N GLU A 36 -13.48 -15.84 7.53
CA GLU A 36 -14.17 -14.55 7.38
C GLU A 36 -13.21 -13.38 7.53
N ARG A 37 -12.36 -13.37 8.57
CA ARG A 37 -11.37 -12.30 8.73
C ARG A 37 -10.34 -12.28 7.60
N ARG A 38 -10.03 -13.43 7.01
CA ARG A 38 -9.15 -13.50 5.84
C ARG A 38 -9.77 -12.84 4.62
N LYS A 39 -11.06 -13.07 4.37
CA LYS A 39 -11.81 -12.38 3.32
C LYS A 39 -11.83 -10.86 3.57
N GLU A 40 -12.11 -10.47 4.80
CA GLU A 40 -12.15 -9.06 5.19
C GLU A 40 -10.78 -8.40 5.03
N PHE A 41 -9.67 -9.06 5.39
CA PHE A 41 -8.32 -8.54 5.20
C PHE A 41 -8.00 -8.31 3.71
N LEU A 42 -8.30 -9.29 2.86
CA LEU A 42 -8.08 -9.16 1.42
C LEU A 42 -8.98 -8.09 0.80
N PHE A 43 -10.20 -7.96 1.28
CA PHE A 43 -11.12 -6.93 0.83
C PHE A 43 -10.66 -5.54 1.29
N ASP A 44 -10.28 -5.38 2.56
CA ASP A 44 -9.70 -4.14 3.09
C ASP A 44 -8.44 -3.74 2.29
N LEU A 45 -7.58 -4.71 1.93
CA LEU A 45 -6.40 -4.46 1.10
C LEU A 45 -6.80 -3.96 -0.30
N SER A 46 -7.87 -4.51 -0.88
CA SER A 46 -8.38 -4.04 -2.17
C SER A 46 -8.96 -2.62 -2.11
N LEU A 47 -9.66 -2.27 -1.02
CA LEU A 47 -10.17 -0.92 -0.81
C LEU A 47 -9.03 0.10 -0.67
N LEU A 48 -7.96 -0.27 0.06
CA LEU A 48 -6.77 0.58 0.15
C LEU A 48 -6.14 0.80 -1.23
N GLY A 49 -6.03 -0.26 -2.03
CA GLY A 49 -5.49 -0.13 -3.38
C GLY A 49 -6.34 0.74 -4.29
N GLU A 50 -7.67 0.63 -4.22
CA GLU A 50 -8.58 1.50 -4.96
C GLU A 50 -8.46 2.97 -4.51
N ALA A 51 -8.30 3.22 -3.21
CA ALA A 51 -8.07 4.58 -2.71
C ALA A 51 -6.76 5.18 -3.24
N VAL A 52 -5.68 4.39 -3.27
CA VAL A 52 -4.39 4.81 -3.87
C VAL A 52 -4.54 5.04 -5.38
N GLU A 53 -5.25 4.16 -6.08
CA GLU A 53 -5.53 4.31 -7.52
C GLU A 53 -6.22 5.64 -7.81
N ARG A 54 -7.29 5.95 -7.07
CA ARG A 54 -8.04 7.20 -7.24
C ARG A 54 -7.18 8.43 -6.94
N ALA A 55 -6.37 8.36 -5.88
CA ALA A 55 -5.50 9.47 -5.48
C ALA A 55 -4.37 9.75 -6.49
N CYS A 56 -3.81 8.70 -7.11
CA CYS A 56 -2.64 8.81 -7.97
C CYS A 56 -2.95 8.82 -9.47
N ARG A 57 -4.21 8.74 -9.88
CA ARG A 57 -4.60 8.56 -11.30
C ARG A 57 -4.09 9.61 -12.28
N HIS A 58 -3.81 10.81 -11.79
CA HIS A 58 -3.40 11.95 -12.63
C HIS A 58 -1.89 12.05 -12.85
N ASP A 59 -1.10 11.18 -12.20
CA ASP A 59 0.36 11.24 -12.20
C ASP A 59 1.01 10.21 -13.14
N GLY A 60 0.28 9.75 -14.15
CA GLY A 60 0.75 8.68 -15.05
C GLY A 60 0.67 7.30 -14.43
N LEU A 61 -0.30 7.08 -13.53
CA LEU A 61 -0.54 5.79 -12.91
C LEU A 61 -0.84 4.72 -13.97
N ARG A 62 -0.08 3.64 -13.93
CA ARG A 62 -0.24 2.47 -14.79
C ARG A 62 -1.14 1.40 -14.17
N ARG A 63 -0.89 1.07 -12.90
CA ARG A 63 -1.63 0.04 -12.15
C ARG A 63 -1.28 0.05 -10.66
N ILE A 64 -2.07 -0.69 -9.90
CA ILE A 64 -1.75 -1.04 -8.51
C ILE A 64 -1.23 -2.47 -8.46
N ASN A 65 -0.13 -2.68 -7.72
CA ASN A 65 0.33 -4.00 -7.33
C ASN A 65 0.00 -4.25 -5.85
N TYR A 66 -0.42 -5.46 -5.56
CA TYR A 66 -0.72 -5.93 -4.21
C TYR A 66 0.24 -7.06 -3.86
N GLU A 67 0.80 -7.04 -2.68
CA GLU A 67 1.73 -8.06 -2.22
C GLU A 67 1.50 -8.35 -0.73
N VAL A 68 1.40 -9.62 -0.37
CA VAL A 68 1.38 -10.07 1.03
C VAL A 68 2.66 -10.90 1.23
N LEU A 69 3.67 -10.23 1.75
CA LEU A 69 4.98 -10.81 2.05
C LEU A 69 5.07 -11.07 3.56
N GLY A 70 6.16 -11.41 4.11
CA GLY A 70 6.30 -11.65 5.56
C GLY A 70 7.72 -12.00 5.93
N ASN A 71 8.65 -11.79 4.98
CA ASN A 71 10.02 -12.26 5.13
C ASN A 71 10.84 -11.44 6.14
N SER A 72 10.47 -10.19 6.40
CA SER A 72 11.23 -9.28 7.27
C SER A 72 10.44 -8.73 8.45
N SER A 73 9.15 -9.00 8.51
CA SER A 73 8.28 -8.62 9.62
C SER A 73 7.38 -9.79 9.99
N THR A 74 7.18 -9.99 11.28
CA THR A 74 6.33 -11.07 11.82
C THR A 74 4.86 -10.71 11.92
N ILE A 75 4.48 -9.45 11.65
CA ILE A 75 3.08 -9.01 11.67
C ILE A 75 2.52 -9.13 10.26
N LEU A 76 1.34 -9.73 10.12
CA LEU A 76 0.63 -9.79 8.84
C LEU A 76 0.39 -8.38 8.30
N HIS A 77 0.87 -8.15 7.10
CA HIS A 77 0.66 -6.89 6.39
C HIS A 77 0.56 -7.11 4.88
N GLY A 78 -0.16 -6.21 4.23
CA GLY A 78 -0.27 -6.15 2.78
C GLY A 78 0.33 -4.85 2.24
N HIS A 79 1.09 -4.95 1.17
CA HIS A 79 1.67 -3.81 0.46
C HIS A 79 0.78 -3.41 -0.71
N VAL A 80 0.63 -2.10 -0.90
CA VAL A 80 -0.04 -1.49 -2.05
C VAL A 80 0.96 -0.57 -2.73
N HIS A 81 1.40 -0.93 -3.93
CA HIS A 81 2.34 -0.14 -4.71
C HIS A 81 1.64 0.43 -5.95
N ALA A 82 1.56 1.75 -6.04
CA ALA A 82 1.26 2.44 -7.29
C ALA A 82 2.43 2.28 -8.26
N ARG A 83 2.14 1.90 -9.52
CA ARG A 83 3.14 1.71 -10.57
C ARG A 83 2.84 2.69 -11.70
N TYR A 84 3.89 3.25 -12.30
CA TYR A 84 3.78 4.40 -13.17
C TYR A 84 4.39 4.17 -14.55
N ASP A 85 3.82 4.79 -15.58
CA ASP A 85 4.32 4.71 -16.96
C ASP A 85 5.69 5.39 -17.16
N TRP A 86 6.07 6.28 -16.25
CA TRP A 86 7.37 6.95 -16.26
C TRP A 86 8.49 6.14 -15.59
N GLU A 87 8.21 4.97 -15.02
CA GLU A 87 9.24 4.11 -14.44
C GLU A 87 10.23 3.62 -15.52
N PRO A 88 11.51 3.39 -15.16
CA PRO A 88 12.51 2.88 -16.11
C PRO A 88 12.05 1.59 -16.80
N PRO A 89 12.28 1.42 -18.11
CA PRO A 89 11.82 0.27 -18.88
C PRO A 89 12.28 -1.08 -18.34
N ASP A 90 13.45 -1.13 -17.70
CA ASP A 90 13.99 -2.35 -17.08
C ASP A 90 13.38 -2.67 -15.71
N LYS A 91 12.60 -1.75 -15.12
CA LYS A 91 11.93 -1.89 -13.82
C LYS A 91 10.42 -2.05 -13.94
N ILE A 92 9.80 -1.33 -14.87
CA ILE A 92 8.34 -1.23 -15.00
C ILE A 92 7.65 -2.59 -15.19
N GLY A 93 8.31 -3.55 -15.84
CA GLY A 93 7.76 -4.89 -16.09
C GLY A 93 7.86 -5.89 -14.94
N GLY A 94 8.46 -5.50 -13.81
CA GLY A 94 8.66 -6.37 -12.66
C GLY A 94 8.14 -5.78 -11.36
N PRO A 95 8.20 -6.55 -10.25
CA PRO A 95 7.80 -6.05 -8.95
C PRO A 95 8.72 -4.91 -8.48
N VAL A 96 8.24 -4.12 -7.51
CA VAL A 96 8.99 -2.98 -6.95
C VAL A 96 10.36 -3.40 -6.38
N TRP A 97 10.49 -4.65 -5.96
CA TRP A 97 11.74 -5.22 -5.41
C TRP A 97 12.87 -5.33 -6.44
N ARG A 98 12.61 -5.09 -7.70
CA ARG A 98 13.65 -4.93 -8.74
C ARG A 98 14.43 -3.63 -8.62
N TYR A 99 13.90 -2.64 -7.93
CA TYR A 99 14.70 -1.47 -7.58
C TYR A 99 15.69 -1.84 -6.47
N PRO A 100 16.96 -1.44 -6.58
CA PRO A 100 17.94 -1.64 -5.51
C PRO A 100 17.45 -1.04 -4.18
N LYS A 101 17.84 -1.68 -3.08
CA LYS A 101 17.38 -1.27 -1.74
C LYS A 101 17.83 0.15 -1.39
N ASP A 102 19.03 0.52 -1.76
CA ASP A 102 19.59 1.86 -1.60
C ASP A 102 18.80 2.92 -2.37
N VAL A 103 18.34 2.59 -3.60
CA VAL A 103 17.48 3.47 -4.39
C VAL A 103 16.10 3.65 -3.72
N ARG A 104 15.47 2.55 -3.32
CA ARG A 104 14.14 2.60 -2.68
C ARG A 104 14.14 3.33 -1.34
N ASN A 105 15.22 3.19 -0.58
CA ASN A 105 15.37 3.74 0.77
C ASN A 105 16.22 5.02 0.79
N ASP A 106 16.47 5.64 -0.37
CA ASP A 106 17.14 6.93 -0.40
C ASP A 106 16.34 7.97 0.41
N ALA A 107 17.05 8.71 1.25
CA ALA A 107 16.46 9.70 2.14
C ALA A 107 15.62 10.78 1.42
N GLN A 108 15.90 11.04 0.13
CA GLN A 108 15.09 11.96 -0.67
C GLN A 108 13.64 11.51 -0.84
N PHE A 109 13.39 10.18 -0.78
CA PHE A 109 12.07 9.57 -0.90
C PHE A 109 11.43 9.25 0.45
N ALA A 110 12.12 9.50 1.57
CA ALA A 110 11.56 9.29 2.89
C ALA A 110 10.26 10.09 3.06
N TYR A 111 9.26 9.42 3.64
CA TYR A 111 8.00 10.09 3.97
C TYR A 111 8.27 11.27 4.92
N SER A 112 7.63 12.38 4.64
CA SER A 112 7.50 13.48 5.59
C SER A 112 6.19 14.23 5.36
N ASP A 113 5.61 14.76 6.42
CA ASP A 113 4.40 15.57 6.30
C ASP A 113 4.60 16.82 5.43
N ALA A 114 5.80 17.37 5.42
CA ALA A 114 6.11 18.54 4.58
C ALA A 114 5.96 18.25 3.09
N LYS A 115 6.31 17.02 2.67
CA LYS A 115 6.29 16.61 1.25
C LYS A 115 5.02 15.86 0.86
N HIS A 116 4.44 15.08 1.78
CA HIS A 116 3.46 14.05 1.41
C HIS A 116 2.11 14.17 2.12
N ARG A 117 1.89 15.22 2.93
CA ARG A 117 0.62 15.44 3.66
C ARG A 117 -0.57 15.50 2.73
N GLU A 118 -0.44 16.17 1.59
CA GLU A 118 -1.52 16.31 0.61
C GLU A 118 -1.90 14.95 0.04
N LEU A 119 -0.93 14.18 -0.48
CA LEU A 119 -1.15 12.84 -1.01
C LEU A 119 -1.78 11.92 0.04
N ARG A 120 -1.24 11.91 1.27
CA ARG A 120 -1.82 11.15 2.37
C ARG A 120 -3.27 11.56 2.64
N GLY A 121 -3.55 12.86 2.62
CA GLY A 121 -4.90 13.39 2.83
C GLY A 121 -5.89 12.93 1.77
N VAL A 122 -5.49 12.94 0.50
CA VAL A 122 -6.33 12.46 -0.62
C VAL A 122 -6.57 10.95 -0.48
N ILE A 123 -5.53 10.14 -0.26
CA ILE A 123 -5.69 8.68 -0.06
C ILE A 123 -6.63 8.40 1.12
N THR A 124 -6.48 9.13 2.24
CA THR A 124 -7.34 8.97 3.41
C THR A 124 -8.79 9.30 3.12
N ALA A 125 -9.06 10.38 2.40
CA ALA A 125 -10.42 10.78 2.02
C ALA A 125 -11.10 9.75 1.10
N GLU A 126 -10.38 9.28 0.07
CA GLU A 126 -10.87 8.23 -0.83
C GLU A 126 -11.14 6.92 -0.09
N LEU A 127 -10.23 6.51 0.79
CA LEU A 127 -10.40 5.30 1.59
C LEU A 127 -11.63 5.39 2.51
N HIS A 128 -11.85 6.52 3.17
CA HIS A 128 -13.04 6.73 4.00
C HIS A 128 -14.33 6.67 3.17
N ALA A 129 -14.33 7.25 1.98
CA ALA A 129 -15.48 7.19 1.09
C ALA A 129 -15.80 5.75 0.64
N LEU A 130 -14.77 4.98 0.29
CA LEU A 130 -14.89 3.57 -0.08
C LEU A 130 -15.38 2.70 1.07
N ILE A 131 -14.82 2.86 2.26
CA ILE A 131 -15.24 2.12 3.47
C ILE A 131 -16.72 2.37 3.76
N LYS A 132 -17.20 3.61 3.65
CA LYS A 132 -18.60 3.96 3.86
C LYS A 132 -19.55 3.32 2.83
N GLN A 133 -19.05 3.05 1.64
CA GLN A 133 -19.85 2.38 0.58
C GLN A 133 -19.84 0.85 0.73
N ALA A 134 -18.72 0.31 1.22
CA ALA A 134 -18.47 -1.12 1.27
C ALA A 134 -19.05 -1.80 2.52
N TYR A 135 -19.23 -1.05 3.60
CA TYR A 135 -19.65 -1.53 4.93
C TYR A 135 -20.80 -0.75 5.52
#